data_a372d97d2e0a1e714587a3ba138ecd67
#
_entry.id   a372d97d2e0a1e714587a3ba138ecd67
#
_cell.length_a   1.000
_cell.length_b   1.000
_cell.length_c   1.000
_cell.angle_alpha   90.00
_cell.angle_beta   90.00
_cell.angle_gamma   90.00
#
_symmetry.space_group_name_H-M   'P 1'
#
loop_
_entity.id
_entity.type
_entity.pdbx_description
1 polymer ?
#
loop_
_entity_poly.entity_id
_entity_poly.type
_entity_poly.pdbx_seq_one_letter_code
_entity_poly.pdbx_strand_id
1 'polypeptide(L)'
;MRTEELFNAIRKEEQETVEAILTENPTLVMEKDQRGSTPLLLATYYGYNEIARIILKFNPEIDAKDASGNTALMGVCFKGFITIAELLIANNASLNLTNGNDATALIFAATFGREDIVRLLLKNGADKTMKDARGLTALDHAKMQGIKNIAELLS
;
A
#
# COMPACT_ATOMS: atom_id res chain seq x y z
N MET A 1 15.47 -21.92 -4.12
CA MET A 1 14.34 -22.23 -3.26
C MET A 1 13.08 -21.55 -3.77
N ARG A 2 11.93 -22.10 -3.44
CA ARG A 2 10.65 -21.59 -3.98
C ARG A 2 10.37 -20.14 -3.59
N THR A 3 10.77 -19.72 -2.38
CA THR A 3 10.62 -18.32 -1.96
C THR A 3 11.36 -17.37 -2.89
N GLU A 4 12.62 -17.66 -3.21
CA GLU A 4 13.39 -16.82 -4.14
C GLU A 4 12.79 -16.84 -5.54
N GLU A 5 12.33 -18.01 -5.99
CA GLU A 5 11.67 -18.14 -7.29
C GLU A 5 10.43 -17.26 -7.37
N LEU A 6 9.63 -17.24 -6.30
CA LEU A 6 8.43 -16.41 -6.23
C LEU A 6 8.78 -14.93 -6.35
N PHE A 7 9.71 -14.43 -5.55
CA PHE A 7 10.07 -13.01 -5.59
C PHE A 7 10.70 -12.61 -6.93
N ASN A 8 11.51 -13.50 -7.52
CA ASN A 8 12.09 -13.24 -8.84
C ASN A 8 11.00 -13.17 -9.91
N ALA A 9 10.02 -14.07 -9.86
CA ALA A 9 8.89 -14.06 -10.80
C ALA A 9 8.08 -12.78 -10.67
N ILE A 10 7.87 -12.29 -9.44
CA ILE A 10 7.18 -11.02 -9.22
C ILE A 10 7.96 -9.87 -9.86
N ARG A 11 9.27 -9.79 -9.61
CA ARG A 11 10.11 -8.72 -10.16
C ARG A 11 10.14 -8.71 -11.68
N LYS A 12 9.98 -9.87 -12.29
CA LYS A 12 9.95 -10.01 -13.76
C LYS A 12 8.55 -9.92 -14.33
N GLU A 13 7.55 -9.72 -13.49
CA GLU A 13 6.13 -9.68 -13.88
C GLU A 13 5.64 -10.94 -14.59
N GLU A 14 6.14 -12.08 -14.17
CA GLU A 14 5.76 -13.38 -14.73
C GLU A 14 4.51 -13.89 -14.04
N GLN A 15 3.35 -13.40 -14.48
CA GLN A 15 2.06 -13.68 -13.85
C GLN A 15 1.76 -15.16 -13.70
N GLU A 16 1.94 -15.93 -14.77
CA GLU A 16 1.63 -17.36 -14.76
C GLU A 16 2.54 -18.12 -13.79
N THR A 17 3.81 -17.73 -13.74
CA THR A 17 4.78 -18.34 -12.81
C THR A 17 4.41 -18.03 -11.36
N VAL A 18 4.03 -16.78 -11.07
CA VAL A 18 3.59 -16.39 -9.73
C VAL A 18 2.39 -17.23 -9.30
N GLU A 19 1.39 -17.32 -10.16
CA GLU A 19 0.17 -18.09 -9.85
C GLU A 19 0.47 -19.58 -9.67
N ALA A 20 1.31 -20.14 -10.51
CA ALA A 20 1.68 -21.56 -10.41
C ALA A 20 2.40 -21.86 -9.10
N ILE A 21 3.36 -21.01 -8.69
CA ILE A 21 4.10 -21.19 -7.45
C ILE A 21 3.17 -21.09 -6.24
N LEU A 22 2.28 -20.11 -6.21
CA LEU A 22 1.36 -19.91 -5.10
C LEU A 22 0.27 -20.98 -5.05
N THR A 23 -0.14 -21.52 -6.19
CA THR A 23 -1.10 -22.63 -6.24
C THR A 23 -0.48 -23.87 -5.59
N GLU A 24 0.79 -24.13 -5.90
CA GLU A 24 1.51 -25.28 -5.35
C GLU A 24 1.88 -25.11 -3.88
N ASN A 25 2.24 -23.86 -3.49
CA ASN A 25 2.64 -23.53 -2.11
C ASN A 25 1.98 -22.23 -1.64
N PRO A 26 0.69 -22.26 -1.27
CA PRO A 26 -0.03 -21.04 -0.90
C PRO A 26 0.57 -20.27 0.28
N THR A 27 1.23 -20.97 1.20
CA THR A 27 1.82 -20.34 2.39
C THR A 27 2.97 -19.41 2.06
N LEU A 28 3.54 -19.51 0.86
CA LEU A 28 4.61 -18.59 0.44
C LEU A 28 4.15 -17.14 0.36
N VAL A 29 2.84 -16.91 0.31
CA VAL A 29 2.29 -15.55 0.32
C VAL A 29 2.63 -14.78 1.60
N MET A 30 3.00 -15.49 2.67
CA MET A 30 3.39 -14.90 3.96
C MET A 30 4.89 -14.67 4.10
N GLU A 31 5.69 -15.15 3.16
CA GLU A 31 7.16 -15.04 3.25
C GLU A 31 7.63 -13.61 2.98
N LYS A 32 8.83 -13.31 3.46
CA LYS A 32 9.46 -12.01 3.24
C LYS A 32 10.79 -12.17 2.53
N ASP A 33 11.12 -11.20 1.69
CA ASP A 33 12.43 -11.17 1.05
C ASP A 33 13.46 -10.56 2.00
N GLN A 34 14.69 -10.36 1.51
CA GLN A 34 15.79 -9.83 2.30
C GLN A 34 15.55 -8.42 2.83
N ARG A 35 14.66 -7.67 2.17
CA ARG A 35 14.31 -6.29 2.56
C ARG A 35 13.12 -6.24 3.49
N GLY A 36 12.54 -7.39 3.84
CA GLY A 36 11.38 -7.47 4.70
C GLY A 36 10.05 -7.26 3.97
N SER A 37 10.04 -7.35 2.65
CA SER A 37 8.82 -7.21 1.85
C SER A 37 8.15 -8.55 1.62
N THR A 38 6.83 -8.60 1.81
CA THR A 38 6.02 -9.73 1.41
C THR A 38 5.81 -9.69 -0.11
N PRO A 39 5.32 -10.77 -0.73
CA PRO A 39 4.94 -10.72 -2.14
C PRO A 39 3.98 -9.58 -2.46
N LEU A 40 2.98 -9.34 -1.60
CA LEU A 40 2.02 -8.26 -1.82
C LEU A 40 2.68 -6.88 -1.74
N LEU A 41 3.53 -6.65 -0.73
CA LEU A 41 4.26 -5.39 -0.61
C LEU A 41 5.09 -5.09 -1.85
N LEU A 42 5.78 -6.11 -2.37
CA LEU A 42 6.61 -5.94 -3.55
C LEU A 42 5.77 -5.60 -4.79
N ALA A 43 4.73 -6.40 -5.06
CA ALA A 43 3.89 -6.22 -6.24
C ALA A 43 3.16 -4.87 -6.24
N THR A 44 2.63 -4.45 -5.09
CA THR A 44 1.88 -3.21 -4.99
C THR A 44 2.78 -1.99 -5.09
N TYR A 45 3.97 -2.06 -4.51
CA TYR A 45 4.92 -0.93 -4.57
C TYR A 45 5.38 -0.63 -5.99
N TYR A 46 5.53 -1.68 -6.82
CA TYR A 46 5.95 -1.50 -8.21
C TYR A 46 4.78 -1.30 -9.18
N GLY A 47 3.55 -1.32 -8.69
CA GLY A 47 2.39 -1.05 -9.54
C GLY A 47 1.97 -2.22 -10.42
N TYR A 48 2.30 -3.44 -10.04
CA TYR A 48 1.98 -4.65 -10.81
C TYR A 48 0.56 -5.10 -10.50
N ASN A 49 -0.43 -4.47 -11.16
CA ASN A 49 -1.85 -4.66 -10.88
C ASN A 49 -2.29 -6.13 -10.92
N GLU A 50 -1.96 -6.82 -12.00
CA GLU A 50 -2.41 -8.21 -12.18
C GLU A 50 -1.74 -9.16 -11.20
N ILE A 51 -0.46 -8.95 -10.92
CA ILE A 51 0.25 -9.76 -9.93
C ILE A 51 -0.33 -9.54 -8.55
N ALA A 52 -0.65 -8.29 -8.19
CA ALA A 52 -1.32 -7.99 -6.92
C ALA A 52 -2.67 -8.72 -6.82
N ARG A 53 -3.47 -8.74 -7.90
CA ARG A 53 -4.73 -9.48 -7.93
C ARG A 53 -4.52 -10.97 -7.70
N ILE A 54 -3.51 -11.54 -8.34
CA ILE A 54 -3.18 -12.97 -8.19
C ILE A 54 -2.81 -13.26 -6.73
N ILE A 55 -1.93 -12.46 -6.15
CA ILE A 55 -1.47 -12.65 -4.76
C ILE A 55 -2.64 -12.57 -3.79
N LEU A 56 -3.56 -11.63 -4.00
CA LEU A 56 -4.71 -11.44 -3.10
C LEU A 56 -5.66 -12.64 -3.09
N LYS A 57 -5.68 -13.46 -4.13
CA LYS A 57 -6.47 -14.70 -4.15
C LYS A 57 -6.02 -15.71 -3.09
N PHE A 58 -4.78 -15.60 -2.64
CA PHE A 58 -4.19 -16.54 -1.68
C PHE A 58 -4.23 -16.04 -0.25
N ASN A 59 -5.06 -15.04 0.02
CA ASN A 59 -5.32 -14.51 1.37
C ASN A 59 -4.05 -14.09 2.14
N PRO A 60 -3.25 -13.19 1.57
CA PRO A 60 -2.08 -12.67 2.28
C PRO A 60 -2.51 -11.84 3.49
N GLU A 61 -1.58 -11.59 4.41
CA GLU A 61 -1.79 -10.59 5.44
C GLU A 61 -1.70 -9.21 4.79
N ILE A 62 -2.87 -8.62 4.49
CA ILE A 62 -2.94 -7.40 3.68
C ILE A 62 -2.32 -6.19 4.40
N ASP A 63 -2.31 -6.21 5.72
CA ASP A 63 -1.77 -5.13 6.55
C ASP A 63 -0.33 -5.37 7.01
N ALA A 64 0.35 -6.37 6.45
CA ALA A 64 1.75 -6.63 6.77
C ALA A 64 2.61 -5.40 6.50
N LYS A 65 3.56 -5.15 7.38
CA LYS A 65 4.43 -3.96 7.33
C LYS A 65 5.84 -4.32 6.87
N ASP A 66 6.44 -3.42 6.12
CA ASP A 66 7.85 -3.53 5.74
C ASP A 66 8.75 -3.05 6.90
N ALA A 67 10.06 -2.97 6.64
CA ALA A 67 11.05 -2.57 7.65
C ALA A 67 10.82 -1.15 8.20
N SER A 68 10.18 -0.27 7.44
CA SER A 68 9.85 1.10 7.87
C SER A 68 8.49 1.19 8.54
N GLY A 69 7.78 0.08 8.65
CA GLY A 69 6.42 0.03 9.18
C GLY A 69 5.35 0.38 8.18
N ASN A 70 5.68 0.47 6.90
CA ASN A 70 4.71 0.79 5.86
C ASN A 70 3.92 -0.43 5.42
N THR A 71 2.60 -0.26 5.28
CA THR A 71 1.72 -1.25 4.69
C THR A 71 1.72 -1.10 3.17
N ALA A 72 1.12 -2.07 2.47
CA ALA A 72 0.94 -1.96 1.02
C ALA A 72 0.14 -0.71 0.65
N LEU A 73 -0.92 -0.41 1.41
CA LEU A 73 -1.74 0.78 1.15
C LEU A 73 -0.93 2.08 1.26
N MET A 74 -0.08 2.19 2.28
CA MET A 74 0.79 3.36 2.42
C MET A 74 1.72 3.53 1.21
N GLY A 75 2.30 2.43 0.76
CA GLY A 75 3.19 2.45 -0.41
C GLY A 75 2.51 2.93 -1.67
N VAL A 76 1.29 2.44 -1.95
CA VAL A 76 0.56 2.86 -3.14
C VAL A 76 0.04 4.29 -3.02
N CYS A 77 -0.22 4.77 -1.81
CA CYS A 77 -0.57 6.17 -1.58
C CYS A 77 0.62 7.09 -1.86
N PHE A 78 1.82 6.66 -1.52
CA PHE A 78 3.05 7.38 -1.88
C PHE A 78 3.25 7.39 -3.40
N LYS A 79 3.11 6.23 -4.05
CA LYS A 79 3.36 6.08 -5.49
C LYS A 79 2.23 6.65 -6.36
N GLY A 80 1.01 6.76 -5.84
CA GLY A 80 -0.12 7.28 -6.59
C GLY A 80 -0.84 6.23 -7.45
N PHE A 81 -0.79 4.96 -7.08
CA PHE A 81 -1.41 3.86 -7.82
C PHE A 81 -2.86 3.67 -7.40
N ILE A 82 -3.78 4.45 -7.98
CA ILE A 82 -5.20 4.46 -7.61
C ILE A 82 -5.86 3.09 -7.78
N THR A 83 -5.58 2.39 -8.86
CA THR A 83 -6.19 1.08 -9.12
C THR A 83 -5.84 0.07 -8.03
N ILE A 84 -4.58 0.05 -7.62
CA ILE A 84 -4.15 -0.86 -6.55
C ILE A 84 -4.71 -0.40 -5.20
N ALA A 85 -4.78 0.92 -4.96
CA ALA A 85 -5.40 1.42 -3.74
C ALA A 85 -6.85 0.95 -3.63
N GLU A 86 -7.62 1.05 -4.72
CA GLU A 86 -8.99 0.53 -4.77
C GLU A 86 -9.04 -0.96 -4.49
N LEU A 87 -8.13 -1.71 -5.08
CA LEU A 87 -8.05 -3.16 -4.91
C LEU A 87 -7.76 -3.54 -3.45
N LEU A 88 -6.82 -2.85 -2.81
CA LEU A 88 -6.48 -3.11 -1.42
C LEU A 88 -7.64 -2.78 -0.48
N ILE A 89 -8.31 -1.66 -0.69
CA ILE A 89 -9.46 -1.26 0.11
C ILE A 89 -10.61 -2.25 -0.07
N ALA A 90 -10.85 -2.72 -1.29
CA ALA A 90 -11.87 -3.72 -1.57
C ALA A 90 -11.59 -5.06 -0.87
N ASN A 91 -10.31 -5.32 -0.56
CA ASN A 91 -9.90 -6.52 0.17
C ASN A 91 -9.67 -6.22 1.67
N ASN A 92 -10.28 -5.16 2.18
CA ASN A 92 -10.32 -4.82 3.60
C ASN A 92 -8.99 -4.36 4.21
N ALA A 93 -8.14 -3.71 3.42
CA ALA A 93 -6.94 -3.08 3.98
C ALA A 93 -7.35 -2.05 5.05
N SER A 94 -6.66 -2.04 6.18
CA SER A 94 -6.92 -1.09 7.25
C SER A 94 -6.41 0.30 6.85
N LEU A 95 -7.28 1.32 7.02
CA LEU A 95 -7.00 2.66 6.50
C LEU A 95 -6.13 3.50 7.44
N ASN A 96 -6.24 3.26 8.76
CA ASN A 96 -5.69 4.18 9.76
C ASN A 96 -4.45 3.65 10.48
N LEU A 97 -3.81 2.64 9.94
CA LEU A 97 -2.54 2.15 10.49
C LEU A 97 -1.45 3.20 10.29
N THR A 98 -0.44 3.15 11.16
CA THR A 98 0.67 4.09 11.12
C THR A 98 2.00 3.36 10.92
N ASN A 99 2.95 4.03 10.31
CA ASN A 99 4.31 3.52 10.13
C ASN A 99 5.23 3.98 11.28
N GLY A 100 6.53 3.78 11.13
CA GLY A 100 7.52 4.16 12.13
C GLY A 100 7.58 5.65 12.45
N ASN A 101 7.05 6.51 11.58
CA ASN A 101 6.95 7.96 11.78
C ASN A 101 5.54 8.40 12.13
N ASP A 102 4.68 7.47 12.54
CA ASP A 102 3.27 7.68 12.83
C ASP A 102 2.46 8.24 11.65
N ALA A 103 2.96 8.07 10.43
CA ALA A 103 2.27 8.52 9.24
C ALA A 103 1.22 7.49 8.80
N THR A 104 0.06 7.99 8.36
CA THR A 104 -1.04 7.18 7.80
C THR A 104 -0.99 7.19 6.28
N ALA A 105 -1.77 6.31 5.65
CA ALA A 105 -1.94 6.32 4.20
C ALA A 105 -2.46 7.69 3.71
N LEU A 106 -3.41 8.28 4.44
CA LEU A 106 -3.95 9.60 4.06
C LEU A 106 -2.88 10.69 4.10
N ILE A 107 -2.00 10.66 5.11
CA ILE A 107 -0.88 11.61 5.19
C ILE A 107 0.03 11.46 3.97
N PHE A 108 0.35 10.23 3.55
CA PHE A 108 1.16 10.00 2.34
C PHE A 108 0.47 10.58 1.10
N ALA A 109 -0.81 10.26 0.91
CA ALA A 109 -1.54 10.72 -0.27
C ALA A 109 -1.62 12.25 -0.34
N ALA A 110 -1.87 12.90 0.81
CA ALA A 110 -1.95 14.35 0.89
C ALA A 110 -0.59 15.02 0.63
N THR A 111 0.46 14.47 1.24
CA THR A 111 1.81 15.02 1.12
C THR A 111 2.31 14.98 -0.33
N PHE A 112 2.01 13.91 -1.03
CA PHE A 112 2.52 13.69 -2.40
C PHE A 112 1.52 14.06 -3.49
N GLY A 113 0.44 14.75 -3.13
CA GLY A 113 -0.48 15.32 -4.12
C GLY A 113 -1.38 14.32 -4.84
N ARG A 114 -1.71 13.20 -4.21
CA ARG A 114 -2.55 12.16 -4.81
C ARG A 114 -4.03 12.44 -4.53
N GLU A 115 -4.59 13.41 -5.23
CA GLU A 115 -5.96 13.87 -4.96
C GLU A 115 -7.00 12.75 -5.09
N ASP A 116 -6.92 11.94 -6.14
CA ASP A 116 -7.84 10.82 -6.35
C ASP A 116 -7.82 9.81 -5.19
N ILE A 117 -6.63 9.54 -4.68
CA ILE A 117 -6.47 8.62 -3.54
C ILE A 117 -6.97 9.26 -2.26
N VAL A 118 -6.73 10.57 -2.05
CA VAL A 118 -7.30 11.28 -0.90
C VAL A 118 -8.81 11.16 -0.90
N ARG A 119 -9.46 11.38 -2.04
CA ARG A 119 -10.92 11.21 -2.17
C ARG A 119 -11.35 9.80 -1.85
N LEU A 120 -10.63 8.82 -2.38
CA LEU A 120 -10.92 7.40 -2.13
C LEU A 120 -10.83 7.05 -0.65
N LEU A 121 -9.77 7.49 0.01
CA LEU A 121 -9.57 7.21 1.44
C LEU A 121 -10.65 7.86 2.29
N LEU A 122 -10.98 9.13 2.03
CA LEU A 122 -12.02 9.84 2.78
C LEU A 122 -13.38 9.19 2.57
N LYS A 123 -13.70 8.78 1.35
CA LYS A 123 -14.95 8.09 1.02
C LYS A 123 -15.12 6.81 1.83
N ASN A 124 -14.02 6.13 2.12
CA ASN A 124 -14.02 4.88 2.86
C ASN A 124 -13.79 5.05 4.35
N GLY A 125 -13.82 6.29 4.86
CA GLY A 125 -13.80 6.55 6.29
C GLY A 125 -12.43 6.74 6.92
N ALA A 126 -11.40 7.07 6.15
CA ALA A 126 -10.08 7.35 6.71
C ALA A 126 -10.16 8.51 7.72
N ASP A 127 -9.44 8.38 8.83
CA ASP A 127 -9.42 9.37 9.90
C ASP A 127 -8.45 10.50 9.56
N LYS A 128 -9.00 11.67 9.20
CA LYS A 128 -8.20 12.83 8.82
C LYS A 128 -7.60 13.59 10.01
N THR A 129 -7.96 13.22 11.24
CA THR A 129 -7.49 13.93 12.44
C THR A 129 -6.17 13.38 12.97
N MET A 130 -5.70 12.24 12.46
CA MET A 130 -4.47 11.61 12.95
C MET A 130 -3.24 12.44 12.60
N LYS A 131 -2.31 12.48 13.53
CA LYS A 131 -1.08 13.27 13.42
C LYS A 131 0.14 12.35 13.34
N ASP A 132 1.12 12.73 12.54
CA ASP A 132 2.38 12.01 12.48
C ASP A 132 3.28 12.36 13.67
N ALA A 133 4.51 11.84 13.69
CA ALA A 133 5.46 12.06 14.78
C ALA A 133 5.85 13.54 14.98
N ARG A 134 5.65 14.36 13.94
CA ARG A 134 5.90 15.81 14.02
C ARG A 134 4.67 16.58 14.48
N GLY A 135 3.56 15.89 14.75
CA GLY A 135 2.31 16.51 15.15
C GLY A 135 1.50 17.09 13.99
N LEU A 136 1.78 16.65 12.76
CA LEU A 136 1.13 17.19 11.56
C LEU A 136 0.05 16.24 11.04
N THR A 137 -1.10 16.81 10.68
CA THR A 137 -2.19 16.07 10.03
C THR A 137 -1.99 16.05 8.52
N ALA A 138 -2.83 15.28 7.83
CA ALA A 138 -2.84 15.29 6.36
C ALA A 138 -3.12 16.70 5.81
N LEU A 139 -4.04 17.44 6.46
CA LEU A 139 -4.32 18.82 6.08
C LEU A 139 -3.09 19.71 6.21
N ASP A 140 -2.37 19.59 7.33
CA ASP A 140 -1.14 20.35 7.54
C ASP A 140 -0.13 20.11 6.43
N HIS A 141 0.06 18.86 6.06
CA HIS A 141 0.98 18.50 4.96
C HIS A 141 0.54 19.08 3.62
N ALA A 142 -0.77 19.01 3.32
CA ALA A 142 -1.29 19.58 2.07
C ALA A 142 -1.05 21.08 2.01
N LYS A 143 -1.25 21.78 3.12
CA LYS A 143 -0.99 23.22 3.20
C LYS A 143 0.49 23.55 3.03
N MET A 144 1.37 22.77 3.67
CA MET A 144 2.80 22.97 3.55
C MET A 144 3.29 22.78 2.12
N GLN A 145 2.69 21.85 1.39
CA GLN A 145 3.02 21.60 -0.01
C GLN A 145 2.32 22.55 -0.98
N GLY A 146 1.41 23.38 -0.50
CA GLY A 146 0.67 24.32 -1.32
C GLY A 146 -0.37 23.68 -2.23
N ILE A 147 -0.90 22.51 -1.85
CA ILE A 147 -1.86 21.78 -2.67
C ILE A 147 -3.27 22.15 -2.24
N LYS A 148 -3.80 23.21 -2.84
CA LYS A 148 -5.09 23.78 -2.45
C LYS A 148 -6.25 22.81 -2.53
N ASN A 149 -6.35 22.04 -3.63
CA ASN A 149 -7.46 21.13 -3.85
C ASN A 149 -7.54 20.07 -2.74
N ILE A 150 -6.39 19.52 -2.37
CA ILE A 150 -6.32 18.52 -1.31
C ILE A 150 -6.63 19.16 0.05
N ALA A 151 -6.09 20.36 0.30
CA ALA A 151 -6.36 21.07 1.55
C ALA A 151 -7.87 21.31 1.72
N GLU A 152 -8.57 21.66 0.65
CA GLU A 152 -10.02 21.84 0.68
C GLU A 152 -10.75 20.54 1.00
N LEU A 153 -10.32 19.43 0.42
CA LEU A 153 -10.91 18.12 0.70
C LEU A 153 -10.76 17.72 2.16
N LEU A 154 -9.67 18.13 2.79
CA LEU A 154 -9.35 17.73 4.16
C LEU A 154 -9.84 18.73 5.22
N SER A 155 -10.37 19.85 4.80
CA SER A 155 -10.87 20.90 5.70
C SER A 155 -12.12 20.50 6.45
#